data_320da8fadad027492c3eeacc703ecb06
#
_entry.id   320da8fadad027492c3eeacc703ecb06
#
_cell.length_a   1.000
_cell.length_b   1.000
_cell.length_c   1.000
_cell.angle_alpha   90.00
_cell.angle_beta   90.00
_cell.angle_gamma   90.00
#
_symmetry.space_group_name_H-M   'P 1'
#
loop_
_entity.id
_entity.type
_entity.pdbx_description
1 polymer ?
#
loop_
_entity_poly.entity_id
_entity_poly.type
_entity_poly.pdbx_seq_one_letter_code
_entity_poly.pdbx_strand_id
1 'polypeptide(L)'
;MIGETVHASCVAFGDIGILIRGNSGAGKSDLALRQIDAGATLVADDRVILRRAADAVTAHPPPALAGRLEVRGVGIVRLPYLDGVPLGLICDLGGPGGIERLPEPGWCAYLGVRIRCIDVAPFETSAPLKLRLAAHAAVGKADPETGAKAACDPDDRTDGQTEGQPTP
;
A
#
# COMPACT_ATOMS: atom_id res chain seq x y z
N MET A 1 22.08 -6.21 5.50
CA MET A 1 20.60 -6.25 5.39
C MET A 1 20.23 -5.62 4.05
N ILE A 2 19.48 -6.34 3.24
CA ILE A 2 19.07 -5.83 1.92
C ILE A 2 17.93 -4.81 2.13
N GLY A 3 18.11 -3.63 1.58
CA GLY A 3 17.12 -2.56 1.67
C GLY A 3 17.16 -1.65 0.44
N GLU A 4 16.09 -0.94 0.22
CA GLU A 4 15.98 0.09 -0.83
C GLU A 4 15.22 1.31 -0.30
N THR A 5 15.48 2.46 -0.89
CA THR A 5 14.76 3.70 -0.57
C THR A 5 13.82 4.04 -1.72
N VAL A 6 12.56 4.26 -1.39
CA VAL A 6 11.52 4.60 -2.37
C VAL A 6 10.94 5.97 -2.09
N HIS A 7 10.51 6.66 -3.17
CA HIS A 7 9.79 7.93 -3.07
C HIS A 7 8.31 7.64 -2.85
N ALA A 8 7.88 7.72 -1.61
CA ALA A 8 6.53 7.34 -1.19
C ALA A 8 6.20 7.99 0.16
N SER A 9 4.95 7.88 0.57
CA SER A 9 4.52 8.11 1.94
C SER A 9 4.08 6.80 2.57
N CYS A 10 4.27 6.64 3.86
CA CYS A 10 3.87 5.43 4.57
C CYS A 10 3.20 5.78 5.90
N VAL A 11 2.07 5.15 6.14
CA VAL A 11 1.31 5.23 7.39
C VAL A 11 0.98 3.82 7.88
N ALA A 12 0.59 3.68 9.13
CA ALA A 12 0.22 2.40 9.70
C ALA A 12 -1.09 2.48 10.49
N PHE A 13 -1.95 1.49 10.30
CA PHE A 13 -3.04 1.20 11.22
C PHE A 13 -2.65 0.02 12.10
N GLY A 14 -2.34 0.29 13.37
CA GLY A 14 -1.77 -0.72 14.24
C GLY A 14 -0.41 -1.21 13.72
N ASP A 15 -0.35 -2.49 13.38
CA ASP A 15 0.82 -3.18 12.83
C ASP A 15 0.80 -3.33 11.30
N ILE A 16 -0.15 -2.69 10.62
CA ILE A 16 -0.33 -2.80 9.16
C ILE A 16 0.19 -1.54 8.49
N GLY A 17 1.34 -1.62 7.84
CA GLY A 17 1.90 -0.54 7.05
C GLY A 17 1.23 -0.43 5.67
N ILE A 18 0.94 0.79 5.27
CA ILE A 18 0.39 1.14 3.95
C ILE A 18 1.40 2.05 3.25
N LEU A 19 1.97 1.58 2.15
CA LEU A 19 2.86 2.36 1.31
C LEU A 19 2.05 3.07 0.22
N ILE A 20 2.09 4.39 0.20
CA ILE A 20 1.38 5.22 -0.77
C ILE A 20 2.37 5.72 -1.82
N ARG A 21 2.17 5.30 -3.06
CA ARG A 21 3.03 5.64 -4.21
C ARG A 21 2.28 6.53 -5.19
N GLY A 22 3.02 7.33 -5.90
CA GLY A 22 2.50 8.21 -6.96
C GLY A 22 3.54 9.26 -7.33
N ASN A 23 3.31 9.97 -8.44
CA ASN A 23 4.17 11.06 -8.87
C ASN A 23 4.17 12.21 -7.87
N SER A 24 5.20 13.06 -7.93
CA SER A 24 5.21 14.31 -7.18
C SER A 24 3.93 15.11 -7.47
N GLY A 25 3.26 15.60 -6.43
CA GLY A 25 1.99 16.31 -6.56
C GLY A 25 0.76 15.41 -6.74
N ALA A 26 0.89 14.09 -6.72
CA ALA A 26 -0.24 13.18 -6.84
C ALA A 26 -1.15 13.13 -5.61
N GLY A 27 -0.73 13.69 -4.47
CA GLY A 27 -1.52 13.74 -3.25
C GLY A 27 -1.11 12.70 -2.19
N LYS A 28 0.10 12.17 -2.26
CA LYS A 28 0.60 11.18 -1.28
C LYS A 28 0.56 11.70 0.16
N SER A 29 1.19 12.85 0.41
CA SER A 29 1.25 13.43 1.76
C SER A 29 -0.11 13.90 2.25
N ASP A 30 -0.96 14.40 1.37
CA ASP A 30 -2.34 14.78 1.71
C ASP A 30 -3.16 13.55 2.12
N LEU A 31 -3.05 12.45 1.38
CA LEU A 31 -3.73 11.20 1.73
C LEU A 31 -3.19 10.62 3.04
N ALA A 32 -1.87 10.68 3.25
CA ALA A 32 -1.25 10.28 4.52
C ALA A 32 -1.81 11.11 5.70
N LEU A 33 -1.95 12.42 5.53
CA LEU A 33 -2.53 13.29 6.56
C LEU A 33 -3.97 12.90 6.89
N ARG A 34 -4.80 12.62 5.88
CA ARG A 34 -6.18 12.17 6.10
C ARG A 34 -6.25 10.80 6.77
N GLN A 35 -5.31 9.91 6.47
CA GLN A 35 -5.19 8.62 7.16
C GLN A 35 -4.83 8.81 8.64
N ILE A 36 -3.92 9.73 8.94
CA ILE A 36 -3.50 10.04 10.32
C ILE A 36 -4.66 10.65 11.10
N ASP A 37 -5.43 11.54 10.48
CA ASP A 37 -6.66 12.09 11.09
C ASP A 37 -7.69 10.97 11.38
N ALA A 38 -7.74 9.93 10.56
CA ALA A 38 -8.61 8.77 10.75
C ALA A 38 -8.04 7.71 11.74
N GLY A 39 -6.93 7.97 12.40
CA GLY A 39 -6.35 7.11 13.43
C GLY A 39 -5.09 6.34 13.03
N ALA A 40 -4.55 6.55 11.83
CA ALA A 40 -3.26 5.98 11.46
C ALA A 40 -2.11 6.71 12.14
N THR A 41 -0.95 6.06 12.20
CA THR A 41 0.30 6.66 12.66
C THR A 41 1.24 6.85 11.48
N LEU A 42 1.96 7.96 11.42
CA LEU A 42 2.98 8.22 10.42
C LEU A 42 4.11 7.17 10.55
N VAL A 43 4.59 6.68 9.42
CA VAL A 43 5.85 5.92 9.35
C VAL A 43 6.91 6.78 8.68
N ALA A 44 6.65 7.25 7.46
CA ALA A 44 7.57 8.12 6.73
C ALA A 44 6.84 8.93 5.66
N ASP A 45 7.40 10.07 5.30
CA ASP A 45 6.92 10.89 4.20
C ASP A 45 8.07 11.24 3.26
N ASP A 46 7.77 11.43 1.96
CA ASP A 46 8.71 11.72 0.89
C ASP A 46 9.69 10.58 0.56
N ARG A 47 10.32 9.97 1.56
CA ARG A 47 11.21 8.83 1.40
C ARG A 47 10.95 7.78 2.45
N VAL A 48 10.87 6.54 2.01
CA VAL A 48 10.67 5.38 2.86
C VAL A 48 11.79 4.40 2.61
N ILE A 49 12.45 3.95 3.67
CA ILE A 49 13.45 2.88 3.59
C ILE A 49 12.71 1.57 3.78
N LEU A 50 12.80 0.69 2.80
CA LEU A 50 12.25 -0.66 2.85
C LEU A 50 13.36 -1.65 3.17
N ARG A 51 13.11 -2.55 4.11
CA ARG A 51 14.03 -3.62 4.47
C ARG A 51 13.32 -4.95 4.51
N ARG A 52 13.98 -5.98 4.02
CA ARG A 52 13.45 -7.34 4.13
C ARG A 52 13.70 -7.88 5.55
N ALA A 53 12.65 -8.41 6.17
CA ALA A 53 12.70 -9.06 7.48
C ALA A 53 11.98 -10.42 7.35
N ALA A 54 12.73 -11.50 7.20
CA ALA A 54 12.19 -12.84 6.92
C ALA A 54 11.27 -12.84 5.68
N ASP A 55 9.98 -13.10 5.86
CA ASP A 55 8.98 -13.15 4.79
C ASP A 55 8.20 -11.85 4.63
N ALA A 56 8.63 -10.79 5.28
CA ALA A 56 7.98 -9.48 5.24
C ALA A 56 8.95 -8.39 4.75
N VAL A 57 8.38 -7.29 4.31
CA VAL A 57 9.10 -6.04 4.09
C VAL A 57 8.67 -5.04 5.15
N THR A 58 9.60 -4.45 5.83
CA THR A 58 9.36 -3.42 6.84
C THR A 58 9.69 -2.04 6.31
N ALA A 59 8.87 -1.06 6.67
CA ALA A 59 9.04 0.34 6.31
C ALA A 59 9.66 1.13 7.46
N HIS A 60 10.62 1.99 7.13
CA HIS A 60 11.36 2.81 8.08
C HIS A 60 11.49 4.24 7.57
N PRO A 61 11.43 5.25 8.45
CA PRO A 61 11.76 6.61 8.05
C PRO A 61 13.28 6.79 7.93
N PRO A 62 13.76 7.57 6.94
CA PRO A 62 15.14 8.06 7.00
C PRO A 62 15.32 8.87 8.31
N PRO A 63 16.45 8.70 9.04
CA PRO A 63 16.65 9.39 10.33
C PRO A 63 16.46 10.90 10.27
N ALA A 64 16.91 11.54 9.20
CA ALA A 64 16.79 12.98 9.02
C ALA A 64 15.34 13.48 8.77
N LEU A 65 14.44 12.58 8.33
CA LEU A 65 13.06 12.89 7.97
C LEU A 65 12.05 12.31 8.96
N ALA A 66 12.52 11.58 9.97
CA ALA A 66 11.65 10.89 10.92
C ALA A 66 10.68 11.87 11.63
N GLY A 67 9.41 11.50 11.66
CA GLY A 67 8.34 12.30 12.28
C GLY A 67 7.95 13.56 11.53
N ARG A 68 8.44 13.78 10.32
CA ARG A 68 8.13 14.97 9.52
C ARG A 68 7.08 14.63 8.45
N LEU A 69 6.09 15.52 8.35
CA LEU A 69 5.10 15.49 7.27
C LEU A 69 5.00 16.89 6.66
N GLU A 70 5.16 16.99 5.35
CA GLU A 70 4.93 18.24 4.63
C GLU A 70 3.43 18.39 4.37
N VAL A 71 2.85 19.43 4.98
CA VAL A 71 1.44 19.78 4.80
C VAL A 71 1.35 21.06 3.97
N ARG A 72 0.88 20.93 2.74
CA ARG A 72 0.78 22.06 1.81
C ARG A 72 -0.09 23.16 2.38
N GLY A 73 0.43 24.39 2.41
CA GLY A 73 -0.23 25.56 2.99
C GLY A 73 -0.04 25.72 4.50
N VAL A 74 0.54 24.74 5.18
CA VAL A 74 0.84 24.80 6.61
C VAL A 74 2.34 24.77 6.88
N GLY A 75 3.07 23.91 6.19
CA GLY A 75 4.50 23.72 6.35
C GLY A 75 4.86 22.31 6.81
N ILE A 76 6.06 22.15 7.32
CA ILE A 76 6.52 20.85 7.86
C ILE A 76 6.06 20.73 9.29
N VAL A 77 5.23 19.74 9.56
CA VAL A 77 4.76 19.41 10.91
C VAL A 77 5.52 18.22 11.48
N ARG A 78 5.68 18.17 12.79
CA ARG A 78 6.25 17.04 13.50
C ARG A 78 5.15 16.22 14.15
N LEU A 79 5.14 14.94 13.89
CA LEU A 79 4.13 14.00 14.37
C LEU A 79 4.80 12.80 15.05
N PRO A 80 4.10 12.14 15.98
CA PRO A 80 4.49 10.81 16.42
C PRO A 80 4.62 9.88 15.23
N TYR A 81 5.59 8.98 15.25
CA TYR A 81 5.84 8.07 14.14
C TYR A 81 6.24 6.66 14.64
N LEU A 82 6.08 5.71 13.78
CA LEU A 82 6.55 4.34 13.97
C LEU A 82 7.74 4.06 13.06
N ASP A 83 8.61 3.16 13.51
CA ASP A 83 9.77 2.68 12.77
C ASP A 83 9.71 1.15 12.69
N GLY A 84 9.99 0.60 11.52
CA GLY A 84 10.03 -0.86 11.34
C GLY A 84 8.67 -1.53 11.24
N VAL A 85 7.72 -0.91 10.57
CA VAL A 85 6.36 -1.45 10.41
C VAL A 85 6.29 -2.37 9.20
N PRO A 86 5.76 -3.61 9.34
CA PRO A 86 5.56 -4.51 8.20
C PRO A 86 4.53 -3.93 7.22
N LEU A 87 4.85 -3.97 5.92
CA LEU A 87 3.94 -3.57 4.86
C LEU A 87 2.87 -4.64 4.64
N GLY A 88 1.61 -4.24 4.73
CA GLY A 88 0.46 -5.08 4.40
C GLY A 88 -0.23 -4.67 3.11
N LEU A 89 -0.03 -3.43 2.65
CA LEU A 89 -0.68 -2.89 1.46
C LEU A 89 0.20 -1.87 0.75
N ILE A 90 0.17 -1.90 -0.57
CA ILE A 90 0.69 -0.85 -1.44
C ILE A 90 -0.49 -0.17 -2.13
N CYS A 91 -0.52 1.14 -2.09
CA CYS A 91 -1.54 1.96 -2.74
C CYS A 91 -0.89 2.83 -3.82
N ASP A 92 -1.33 2.67 -5.06
CA ASP A 92 -0.94 3.53 -6.17
C ASP A 92 -2.00 4.60 -6.40
N LEU A 93 -1.57 5.85 -6.50
CA LEU A 93 -2.45 6.99 -6.72
C LEU A 93 -2.66 7.23 -8.21
N GLY A 94 -3.88 7.07 -8.68
CA GLY A 94 -4.25 7.37 -10.05
C GLY A 94 -3.60 6.44 -11.07
N GLY A 95 -4.00 5.20 -11.12
CA GLY A 95 -3.56 4.25 -12.14
C GLY A 95 -3.95 4.67 -13.56
N PRO A 96 -3.21 4.22 -14.60
CA PRO A 96 -3.56 4.43 -15.98
C PRO A 96 -4.92 3.79 -16.30
N GLY A 97 -5.83 4.57 -16.91
CA GLY A 97 -7.16 4.06 -17.26
C GLY A 97 -8.24 4.21 -16.20
N GLY A 98 -7.92 4.86 -15.06
CA GLY A 98 -8.88 5.08 -13.97
C GLY A 98 -8.96 3.91 -12.98
N ILE A 99 -9.92 4.00 -12.06
CA ILE A 99 -10.13 3.00 -11.02
C ILE A 99 -11.24 2.04 -11.44
N GLU A 100 -10.93 0.76 -11.51
CA GLU A 100 -11.92 -0.27 -11.77
C GLU A 100 -12.91 -0.39 -10.60
N ARG A 101 -14.17 -0.65 -10.93
CA ARG A 101 -15.23 -0.77 -9.91
C ARG A 101 -15.02 -1.98 -9.00
N LEU A 102 -14.66 -3.12 -9.57
CA LEU A 102 -14.41 -4.37 -8.87
C LEU A 102 -13.11 -4.99 -9.43
N PRO A 103 -11.95 -4.48 -9.01
CA PRO A 103 -10.69 -4.92 -9.56
C PRO A 103 -10.32 -6.33 -9.09
N GLU A 104 -9.65 -7.07 -9.96
CA GLU A 104 -8.95 -8.28 -9.56
C GLU A 104 -7.83 -7.94 -8.56
N PRO A 105 -7.49 -8.88 -7.65
CA PRO A 105 -6.42 -8.67 -6.69
C PRO A 105 -5.09 -8.33 -7.37
N GLY A 106 -4.55 -7.14 -7.08
CA GLY A 106 -3.24 -6.70 -7.55
C GLY A 106 -2.12 -7.06 -6.58
N TRP A 107 -0.92 -7.25 -7.11
CA TRP A 107 0.27 -7.58 -6.35
C TRP A 107 1.47 -6.79 -6.85
N CYS A 108 2.26 -6.31 -5.92
CA CYS A 108 3.55 -5.70 -6.18
C CYS A 108 4.62 -6.44 -5.39
N ALA A 109 5.85 -6.44 -5.89
CA ALA A 109 6.97 -7.07 -5.19
C ALA A 109 8.00 -6.03 -4.76
N TYR A 110 8.44 -6.11 -3.51
CA TYR A 110 9.61 -5.44 -3.01
C TYR A 110 10.54 -6.44 -2.33
N LEU A 111 11.81 -6.40 -2.67
CA LEU A 111 12.84 -7.24 -2.07
C LEU A 111 12.49 -8.75 -2.11
N GLY A 112 11.80 -9.19 -3.17
CA GLY A 112 11.34 -10.56 -3.36
C GLY A 112 10.11 -10.96 -2.55
N VAL A 113 9.43 -10.04 -1.91
CA VAL A 113 8.18 -10.29 -1.17
C VAL A 113 7.00 -9.70 -1.92
N ARG A 114 5.95 -10.49 -2.12
CA ARG A 114 4.69 -10.04 -2.74
C ARG A 114 3.81 -9.36 -1.71
N ILE A 115 3.32 -8.18 -2.05
CA ILE A 115 2.44 -7.37 -1.19
C ILE A 115 1.22 -6.97 -2.00
N ARG A 116 0.05 -6.99 -1.39
CA ARG A 116 -1.19 -6.55 -2.04
C ARG A 116 -1.06 -5.11 -2.52
N CYS A 117 -1.57 -4.86 -3.72
CA CYS A 117 -1.54 -3.55 -4.35
C CYS A 117 -2.94 -3.16 -4.82
N ILE A 118 -3.32 -1.92 -4.58
CA ILE A 118 -4.58 -1.33 -5.07
C ILE A 118 -4.33 0.03 -5.68
N ASP A 119 -5.22 0.44 -6.57
CA ASP A 119 -5.29 1.81 -7.10
C ASP A 119 -6.36 2.59 -6.36
N VAL A 120 -6.06 3.83 -6.02
CA VAL A 120 -7.01 4.74 -5.34
C VAL A 120 -6.99 6.11 -6.00
N ALA A 121 -8.15 6.71 -6.19
CA ALA A 121 -8.28 8.11 -6.53
C ALA A 121 -8.07 8.96 -5.26
N PRO A 122 -6.96 9.70 -5.15
CA PRO A 122 -6.52 10.27 -3.87
C PRO A 122 -7.45 11.32 -3.29
N PHE A 123 -8.20 12.02 -4.15
CA PHE A 123 -9.04 13.15 -3.74
C PHE A 123 -10.51 12.78 -3.52
N GLU A 124 -10.88 11.51 -3.67
CA GLU A 124 -12.19 11.05 -3.23
C GLU A 124 -12.34 11.13 -1.71
N THR A 125 -13.50 11.54 -1.25
CA THR A 125 -13.80 11.62 0.19
C THR A 125 -13.63 10.26 0.88
N SER A 126 -13.97 9.18 0.18
CA SER A 126 -13.86 7.81 0.69
C SER A 126 -12.46 7.19 0.59
N ALA A 127 -11.48 7.87 -0.02
CA ALA A 127 -10.15 7.31 -0.20
C ALA A 127 -9.51 6.79 1.10
N PRO A 128 -9.52 7.51 2.23
CA PRO A 128 -8.97 7.01 3.47
C PRO A 128 -9.66 5.74 3.98
N LEU A 129 -10.97 5.68 3.88
CA LEU A 129 -11.74 4.51 4.30
C LEU A 129 -11.46 3.29 3.40
N LYS A 130 -11.39 3.47 2.09
CA LYS A 130 -11.04 2.42 1.12
C LYS A 130 -9.68 1.81 1.44
N LEU A 131 -8.68 2.64 1.73
CA LEU A 131 -7.35 2.16 2.11
C LEU A 131 -7.37 1.32 3.38
N ARG A 132 -8.05 1.78 4.40
CA ARG A 132 -8.14 1.05 5.66
C ARG A 132 -8.83 -0.30 5.50
N LEU A 133 -9.93 -0.35 4.76
CA LEU A 133 -10.64 -1.60 4.45
C LEU A 133 -9.75 -2.56 3.65
N ALA A 134 -9.06 -2.06 2.63
CA ALA A 134 -8.15 -2.87 1.82
C ALA A 134 -6.96 -3.40 2.62
N ALA A 135 -6.39 -2.60 3.52
CA ALA A 135 -5.30 -3.01 4.38
C ALA A 135 -5.71 -4.15 5.33
N HIS A 136 -6.86 -4.04 5.97
CA HIS A 136 -7.39 -5.09 6.82
C HIS A 136 -7.69 -6.38 6.04
N ALA A 137 -8.27 -6.26 4.85
CA ALA A 137 -8.51 -7.40 3.97
C ALA A 137 -7.21 -8.10 3.53
N ALA A 138 -6.17 -7.32 3.21
CA ALA A 138 -4.90 -7.84 2.74
C ALA A 138 -4.18 -8.72 3.76
N VAL A 139 -4.35 -8.46 5.05
CA VAL A 139 -3.73 -9.24 6.14
C VAL A 139 -4.68 -10.27 6.77
N GLY A 140 -5.78 -10.61 6.11
CA GLY A 140 -6.73 -11.59 6.60
C GLY A 140 -7.58 -11.15 7.80
N LYS A 141 -7.60 -9.85 8.10
CA LYS A 141 -8.47 -9.23 9.10
C LYS A 141 -9.78 -8.72 8.48
N ALA A 142 -10.14 -9.23 7.30
CA ALA A 142 -11.37 -8.88 6.62
C ALA A 142 -12.57 -9.54 7.27
N ASP A 143 -13.68 -8.85 7.16
CA ASP A 143 -14.99 -9.33 7.57
C ASP A 143 -15.29 -10.71 6.94
N PRO A 144 -15.80 -11.70 7.69
CA PRO A 144 -16.06 -13.05 7.19
C PRO A 144 -17.05 -13.13 6.01
N GLU A 145 -17.78 -12.06 5.72
CA GLU A 145 -18.72 -12.04 4.60
C GLU A 145 -18.08 -11.87 3.22
N THR A 146 -16.85 -11.41 3.12
CA THR A 146 -16.20 -11.18 1.81
C THR A 146 -15.47 -12.39 1.23
N GLY A 147 -15.53 -13.55 1.85
CA GLY A 147 -15.09 -14.82 1.26
C GLY A 147 -13.69 -14.88 0.64
N ALA A 148 -12.89 -13.84 0.83
CA ALA A 148 -11.53 -13.78 0.30
C ALA A 148 -10.63 -14.67 1.15
N LYS A 149 -10.52 -15.93 0.76
CA LYS A 149 -9.46 -16.81 1.26
C LYS A 149 -8.11 -16.16 1.02
N ALA A 150 -7.40 -15.90 2.11
CA ALA A 150 -5.98 -15.62 2.06
C ALA A 150 -5.24 -16.90 1.65
N ALA A 151 -5.20 -17.18 0.37
CA ALA A 151 -4.33 -18.19 -0.22
C ALA A 151 -4.23 -17.88 -1.72
N CYS A 152 -3.32 -17.02 -2.09
CA CYS A 152 -2.79 -17.07 -3.43
C CYS A 152 -1.52 -17.91 -3.37
N ASP A 153 -1.66 -19.14 -3.81
CA ASP A 153 -0.55 -20.02 -4.13
C ASP A 153 0.28 -19.34 -5.24
N PRO A 154 1.60 -19.23 -5.09
CA PRO A 154 2.44 -18.57 -6.09
C PRO A 154 2.49 -19.29 -7.44
N ASP A 155 1.89 -20.47 -7.58
CA ASP A 155 2.00 -21.32 -8.77
C ASP A 155 0.74 -21.40 -9.65
N ASP A 156 -0.35 -20.69 -9.34
CA ASP A 156 -1.53 -20.72 -10.20
C ASP A 156 -1.43 -19.74 -11.39
N ARG A 157 -0.45 -20.01 -12.25
CA ARG A 157 -0.50 -19.61 -13.66
C ARG A 157 -0.99 -20.80 -14.45
N THR A 158 -2.26 -21.10 -14.44
CA THR A 158 -2.85 -21.99 -15.43
C THR A 158 -2.95 -21.24 -16.75
N ASP A 159 -2.00 -21.56 -17.62
CA ASP A 159 -2.07 -21.24 -19.04
C ASP A 159 -3.36 -21.83 -19.62
N GLY A 160 -4.30 -20.95 -19.94
CA GLY A 160 -5.48 -21.31 -20.71
C GLY A 160 -5.08 -21.70 -22.12
N GLN A 161 -4.77 -22.98 -22.34
CA GLN A 161 -4.72 -23.53 -23.67
C GLN A 161 -6.14 -23.74 -24.19
N THR A 162 -6.54 -22.87 -25.09
CA THR A 162 -7.68 -23.10 -25.95
C THR A 162 -7.29 -24.19 -26.97
N GLU A 163 -7.71 -25.42 -26.69
CA GLU A 163 -7.73 -26.44 -27.72
C GLU A 163 -8.86 -26.15 -28.71
N GLY A 164 -8.47 -25.84 -29.94
CA GLY A 164 -9.39 -25.76 -31.05
C GLY A 164 -9.87 -27.17 -31.43
N GLN A 165 -11.18 -27.35 -31.40
CA GLN A 165 -11.80 -28.52 -31.96
C GLN A 165 -11.75 -28.47 -33.49
N PRO A 166 -11.37 -29.55 -34.17
CA PRO A 166 -11.64 -29.68 -35.59
C PRO A 166 -13.06 -30.21 -35.82
N THR A 167 -13.83 -29.47 -36.56
CA THR A 167 -15.08 -29.97 -37.14
C THR A 167 -14.83 -30.81 -38.38
N PRO A 168 -15.63 -31.85 -38.62
CA PRO A 168 -15.53 -32.70 -39.80
C PRO A 168 -16.01 -32.06 -41.08
#